data_e3f91505748abbd46fcd708c8eb36a8c
#
_entry.id   e3f91505748abbd46fcd708c8eb36a8c
#
_cell.length_a   1.000
_cell.length_b   1.000
_cell.length_c   1.000
_cell.angle_alpha   90.00
_cell.angle_beta   90.00
_cell.angle_gamma   90.00
#
_symmetry.space_group_name_H-M   'P 1'
#
loop_
_entity.id
_entity.type
_entity.pdbx_description
1 polymer ?
#
loop_
_entity_poly.entity_id
_entity_poly.type
_entity_poly.pdbx_seq_one_letter_code
_entity_poly.pdbx_strand_id
1 'polypeptide(L)'
;DVRQAARVARTPLRLARARVLWVDALRRAGRIRDAERELRDLRRLRGATPPLLRSAIDGRLRGDARALRRERASVPVPNAAATMVVMARDEDEDRSAVQKVLVFAAGSLQTSRIDLCSADAGPHTTILSTGTGLTTALGSRVLDAGIAIDTCAGGAGGELGVPVRMGSRLVAAIVARGPIDRVPPGQARELLELTAAVAAPRIEAMRATAREVANASIAIPELVGSSAAIADVRRAVTRAASAPFSVLIEGESGSGKELVARALHHLSPRRERRFCDVNCAALPDELLESELFGHVKGAFTGAMSDRAGLIEEADGGTLFLDEVADLSPRAQAKLLRVLQQQEVRRVGATFSRKVDIRVVSAANRDLRTEVAEGRFRQDLLYRLDVVRIRVPPLRERPEDIVALADHVWRAAATRVGSQATLTHGVLAALARYHWPGNVRELQNVLAGVAVSAPARGQVKAALLPPFVSGAVSPSTTRLADARDQFERKFIELALARAGGRRTRAARELGLSRQGLLKMLARLGLAK
;
A
#
# COMPACT_ATOMS: atom_id res chain seq x y z
N ASP A 1 25.78 6.01 -6.94
CA ASP A 1 26.50 6.92 -7.80
C ASP A 1 27.99 6.56 -7.83
N VAL A 2 28.43 5.95 -8.97
CA VAL A 2 29.79 5.38 -9.12
C VAL A 2 30.86 6.48 -9.06
N ARG A 3 30.52 7.70 -9.48
CA ARG A 3 31.46 8.84 -9.45
C ARG A 3 31.71 9.32 -8.01
N GLN A 4 30.70 9.25 -7.16
CA GLN A 4 30.80 9.58 -5.74
C GLN A 4 31.55 8.49 -4.97
N ALA A 5 31.32 7.21 -5.31
CA ALA A 5 32.07 6.08 -4.77
C ALA A 5 33.58 6.14 -5.12
N ALA A 6 33.94 6.61 -6.33
CA ALA A 6 35.32 6.80 -6.72
C ALA A 6 36.03 7.95 -5.95
N ARG A 7 35.28 9.00 -5.54
CA ARG A 7 35.82 10.10 -4.71
C ARG A 7 36.03 9.72 -3.24
N VAL A 8 35.26 8.75 -2.74
CA VAL A 8 35.29 8.31 -1.33
C VAL A 8 36.23 7.10 -1.13
N ALA A 9 36.68 6.46 -2.20
CA ALA A 9 37.53 5.28 -2.14
C ALA A 9 38.96 5.62 -1.64
N ARG A 10 39.28 5.29 -0.37
CA ARG A 10 40.57 5.54 0.26
C ARG A 10 41.65 4.53 -0.09
N THR A 11 41.36 3.43 -0.75
CA THR A 11 42.33 2.39 -1.12
C THR A 11 42.45 2.25 -2.64
N PRO A 12 43.66 2.01 -3.21
CA PRO A 12 43.85 1.83 -4.65
C PRO A 12 42.94 0.75 -5.27
N LEU A 13 42.67 -0.31 -4.51
CA LEU A 13 41.80 -1.41 -4.95
C LEU A 13 40.34 -0.98 -5.14
N ARG A 14 39.79 -0.24 -4.19
CA ARG A 14 38.40 0.26 -4.27
C ARG A 14 38.27 1.31 -5.37
N LEU A 15 39.25 2.17 -5.51
CA LEU A 15 39.30 3.18 -6.56
C LEU A 15 39.38 2.53 -7.95
N ALA A 16 40.20 1.50 -8.13
CA ALA A 16 40.28 0.78 -9.41
C ALA A 16 38.98 0.06 -9.75
N ARG A 17 38.30 -0.59 -8.79
CA ARG A 17 36.98 -1.21 -8.98
C ARG A 17 35.93 -0.18 -9.40
N ALA A 18 35.82 0.94 -8.70
CA ALA A 18 34.86 1.98 -9.00
C ALA A 18 35.07 2.58 -10.40
N ARG A 19 36.33 2.82 -10.79
CA ARG A 19 36.68 3.34 -12.12
C ARG A 19 36.43 2.33 -13.24
N VAL A 20 36.65 1.05 -13.02
CA VAL A 20 36.29 -0.01 -13.99
C VAL A 20 34.78 0.03 -14.29
N LEU A 21 33.95 0.08 -13.27
CA LEU A 21 32.49 0.18 -13.42
C LEU A 21 32.06 1.51 -14.09
N TRP A 22 32.77 2.59 -13.79
CA TRP A 22 32.49 3.90 -14.37
C TRP A 22 32.82 3.96 -15.86
N VAL A 23 33.92 3.36 -16.31
CA VAL A 23 34.26 3.23 -17.73
C VAL A 23 33.16 2.49 -18.49
N ASP A 24 32.63 1.40 -17.92
CA ASP A 24 31.55 0.64 -18.54
C ASP A 24 30.24 1.44 -18.62
N ALA A 25 29.93 2.25 -17.60
CA ALA A 25 28.77 3.12 -17.58
C ALA A 25 28.89 4.26 -18.63
N LEU A 26 30.07 4.88 -18.74
CA LEU A 26 30.32 5.92 -19.72
C LEU A 26 30.24 5.41 -21.18
N ARG A 27 30.76 4.20 -21.43
CA ARG A 27 30.65 3.55 -22.74
C ARG A 27 29.19 3.25 -23.12
N ARG A 28 28.41 2.73 -22.17
CA ARG A 28 26.96 2.49 -22.38
C ARG A 28 26.17 3.76 -22.62
N ALA A 29 26.59 4.88 -22.03
CA ALA A 29 26.00 6.20 -22.21
C ALA A 29 26.49 6.93 -23.49
N GLY A 30 27.32 6.28 -24.36
CA GLY A 30 27.87 6.89 -25.57
C GLY A 30 28.95 7.95 -25.31
N ARG A 31 29.39 8.15 -24.07
CA ARG A 31 30.37 9.17 -23.66
C ARG A 31 31.81 8.65 -23.82
N ILE A 32 32.20 8.34 -25.06
CA ILE A 32 33.47 7.67 -25.40
C ILE A 32 34.70 8.46 -24.94
N ARG A 33 34.73 9.79 -25.16
CA ARG A 33 35.87 10.65 -24.76
C ARG A 33 36.10 10.64 -23.22
N ASP A 34 35.04 10.60 -22.46
CA ASP A 34 35.13 10.55 -21.00
C ASP A 34 35.58 9.15 -20.52
N ALA A 35 35.10 8.10 -21.18
CA ALA A 35 35.56 6.72 -20.91
C ALA A 35 37.06 6.54 -21.19
N GLU A 36 37.58 7.13 -22.27
CA GLU A 36 39.03 7.12 -22.58
C GLU A 36 39.86 7.88 -21.56
N ARG A 37 39.34 8.97 -20.99
CA ARG A 37 40.00 9.71 -19.91
C ARG A 37 40.15 8.83 -18.65
N GLU A 38 39.07 8.18 -18.24
CA GLU A 38 39.06 7.28 -17.09
C GLU A 38 39.93 6.04 -17.31
N LEU A 39 40.05 5.52 -18.53
CA LEU A 39 40.97 4.44 -18.88
C LEU A 39 42.45 4.83 -18.73
N ARG A 40 42.83 6.07 -19.02
CA ARG A 40 44.20 6.58 -18.79
C ARG A 40 44.52 6.58 -17.29
N ASP A 41 43.61 6.96 -16.44
CA ASP A 41 43.78 6.94 -14.99
C ASP A 41 43.84 5.52 -14.42
N LEU A 42 43.06 4.58 -15.00
CA LEU A 42 43.15 3.16 -14.65
C LEU A 42 44.51 2.54 -14.95
N ARG A 43 45.20 2.98 -16.02
CA ARG A 43 46.58 2.56 -16.33
C ARG A 43 47.56 2.84 -15.16
N ARG A 44 47.40 3.98 -14.49
CA ARG A 44 48.23 4.38 -13.33
C ARG A 44 47.99 3.49 -12.13
N LEU A 45 46.81 2.94 -11.95
CA LEU A 45 46.44 2.09 -10.84
C LEU A 45 46.74 0.60 -11.06
N ARG A 46 47.16 0.21 -12.28
CA ARG A 46 47.42 -1.18 -12.67
C ARG A 46 48.44 -1.88 -11.80
N GLY A 47 49.54 -1.20 -11.43
CA GLY A 47 50.62 -1.74 -10.61
C GLY A 47 50.19 -2.11 -9.18
N ALA A 48 49.22 -1.43 -8.63
CA ALA A 48 48.72 -1.57 -7.26
C ALA A 48 47.48 -2.49 -7.13
N THR A 49 47.12 -3.22 -8.19
CA THR A 49 45.89 -4.05 -8.20
C THR A 49 46.19 -5.55 -8.23
N PRO A 50 45.31 -6.40 -7.61
CA PRO A 50 45.43 -7.86 -7.67
C PRO A 50 45.34 -8.42 -9.10
N PRO A 51 45.84 -9.64 -9.38
CA PRO A 51 45.91 -10.22 -10.72
C PRO A 51 44.58 -10.26 -11.50
N LEU A 52 43.49 -10.64 -10.84
CA LEU A 52 42.14 -10.69 -11.44
C LEU A 52 41.66 -9.31 -11.90
N LEU A 53 41.92 -8.26 -11.12
CA LEU A 53 41.52 -6.92 -11.49
C LEU A 53 42.47 -6.31 -12.56
N ARG A 54 43.74 -6.73 -12.61
CA ARG A 54 44.66 -6.40 -13.71
C ARG A 54 44.16 -6.93 -15.03
N SER A 55 43.74 -8.19 -15.09
CA SER A 55 43.17 -8.81 -16.29
C SER A 55 41.93 -8.02 -16.80
N ALA A 56 41.04 -7.60 -15.89
CA ALA A 56 39.92 -6.76 -16.24
C ALA A 56 40.29 -5.37 -16.75
N ILE A 57 41.30 -4.75 -16.20
CA ILE A 57 41.89 -3.48 -16.67
C ILE A 57 42.54 -3.66 -18.03
N ASP A 58 43.36 -4.69 -18.20
CA ASP A 58 44.05 -4.98 -19.45
C ASP A 58 43.11 -5.28 -20.61
N GLY A 59 42.03 -6.01 -20.37
CA GLY A 59 40.98 -6.24 -21.35
C GLY A 59 40.31 -4.95 -21.86
N ARG A 60 40.05 -4.01 -20.93
CA ARG A 60 39.47 -2.70 -21.27
C ARG A 60 40.45 -1.76 -21.96
N LEU A 61 41.72 -1.88 -21.63
CA LEU A 61 42.80 -1.08 -22.25
C LEU A 61 43.10 -1.51 -23.69
N ARG A 62 42.97 -2.79 -24.00
CA ARG A 62 43.21 -3.33 -25.35
C ARG A 62 42.07 -3.11 -26.31
N GLY A 63 40.95 -2.58 -25.87
CA GLY A 63 39.80 -2.35 -26.73
C GLY A 63 39.13 -3.64 -27.22
N ASP A 64 39.51 -4.78 -26.71
CA ASP A 64 39.14 -6.10 -27.21
C ASP A 64 37.74 -6.49 -26.71
N ALA A 65 36.74 -5.99 -27.42
CA ALA A 65 35.34 -6.44 -27.24
C ALA A 65 35.18 -7.98 -27.47
N ARG A 66 36.17 -8.60 -28.17
CA ARG A 66 36.21 -10.05 -28.37
C ARG A 66 36.71 -10.81 -27.12
N ALA A 67 37.69 -10.29 -26.37
CA ALA A 67 38.16 -10.93 -25.15
C ALA A 67 37.09 -10.90 -24.04
N LEU A 68 36.41 -9.77 -23.86
CA LEU A 68 35.26 -9.65 -22.96
C LEU A 68 34.03 -10.49 -23.40
N ARG A 69 33.90 -10.77 -24.69
CA ARG A 69 32.88 -11.69 -25.20
C ARG A 69 33.25 -13.16 -24.99
N ARG A 70 34.55 -13.51 -24.94
CA ARG A 70 35.01 -14.88 -24.63
C ARG A 70 34.99 -15.21 -23.14
N GLU A 71 35.22 -14.25 -22.22
CA GLU A 71 35.09 -14.46 -20.77
C GLU A 71 33.63 -14.39 -20.27
N ARG A 72 32.71 -13.82 -21.08
CA ARG A 72 31.26 -13.98 -20.94
C ARG A 72 30.73 -15.24 -21.65
N ALA A 73 31.62 -16.09 -22.14
CA ALA A 73 31.25 -17.36 -22.72
C ALA A 73 30.62 -18.25 -21.67
N SER A 74 29.31 -18.44 -21.81
CA SER A 74 28.47 -19.48 -21.21
C SER A 74 28.93 -19.96 -19.83
N VAL A 75 28.32 -19.41 -18.79
CA VAL A 75 28.31 -20.08 -17.48
C VAL A 75 27.82 -21.50 -17.75
N PRO A 76 28.58 -22.55 -17.45
CA PRO A 76 28.11 -23.93 -17.66
C PRO A 76 26.75 -24.11 -16.97
N VAL A 77 25.81 -24.77 -17.62
CA VAL A 77 24.43 -24.93 -17.11
C VAL A 77 24.37 -25.40 -15.66
N PRO A 78 25.24 -26.31 -15.17
CA PRO A 78 25.28 -26.68 -13.75
C PRO A 78 25.60 -25.51 -12.80
N ASN A 79 26.52 -24.62 -13.19
CA ASN A 79 26.86 -23.44 -12.37
C ASN A 79 25.75 -22.37 -12.42
N ALA A 80 25.03 -22.27 -13.54
CA ALA A 80 23.88 -21.40 -13.66
C ALA A 80 22.73 -21.84 -12.74
N ALA A 81 22.46 -23.13 -12.64
CA ALA A 81 21.46 -23.71 -11.74
C ALA A 81 21.71 -23.32 -10.27
N ALA A 82 22.91 -23.59 -9.77
CA ALA A 82 23.27 -23.26 -8.40
C ALA A 82 23.14 -21.76 -8.10
N THR A 83 23.57 -20.91 -9.03
CA THR A 83 23.47 -19.45 -8.89
C THR A 83 22.01 -18.97 -8.86
N MET A 84 21.17 -19.48 -9.74
CA MET A 84 19.73 -19.13 -9.78
C MET A 84 18.99 -19.59 -8.52
N VAL A 85 19.28 -20.77 -8.00
CA VAL A 85 18.68 -21.31 -6.76
C VAL A 85 19.07 -20.41 -5.57
N VAL A 86 20.34 -20.03 -5.45
CA VAL A 86 20.78 -19.10 -4.39
C VAL A 86 20.08 -17.75 -4.53
N MET A 87 20.02 -17.17 -5.75
CA MET A 87 19.31 -15.90 -5.99
C MET A 87 17.82 -15.97 -5.64
N ALA A 88 17.17 -17.08 -5.93
CA ALA A 88 15.77 -17.28 -5.61
C ALA A 88 15.53 -17.50 -4.12
N ARG A 89 16.53 -18.02 -3.37
CA ARG A 89 16.43 -18.31 -1.95
C ARG A 89 16.75 -17.10 -1.08
N ASP A 90 17.74 -16.30 -1.47
CA ASP A 90 18.28 -15.19 -0.66
C ASP A 90 17.40 -13.93 -0.72
N GLU A 91 16.26 -13.99 -1.40
CA GLU A 91 15.32 -12.87 -1.52
C GLU A 91 14.01 -13.20 -0.81
N ASP A 92 13.58 -12.33 0.10
CA ASP A 92 12.36 -12.51 0.86
C ASP A 92 11.10 -12.24 0.02
N GLU A 93 11.18 -11.27 -0.93
CA GLU A 93 10.06 -10.91 -1.79
C GLU A 93 10.05 -11.74 -3.08
N ASP A 94 8.96 -12.48 -3.33
CA ASP A 94 8.81 -13.36 -4.50
C ASP A 94 9.00 -12.64 -5.83
N ARG A 95 8.48 -11.42 -5.97
CA ARG A 95 8.61 -10.62 -7.19
C ARG A 95 10.06 -10.24 -7.47
N SER A 96 10.79 -9.81 -6.44
CA SER A 96 12.21 -9.47 -6.51
C SER A 96 13.07 -10.70 -6.83
N ALA A 97 12.77 -11.84 -6.21
CA ALA A 97 13.43 -13.11 -6.48
C ALA A 97 13.30 -13.53 -7.95
N VAL A 98 12.07 -13.53 -8.47
CA VAL A 98 11.82 -13.87 -9.89
C VAL A 98 12.52 -12.87 -10.81
N GLN A 99 12.46 -11.56 -10.52
CA GLN A 99 13.13 -10.54 -11.33
C GLN A 99 14.64 -10.75 -11.41
N LYS A 100 15.32 -11.09 -10.29
CA LYS A 100 16.76 -11.38 -10.25
C LYS A 100 17.12 -12.60 -11.09
N VAL A 101 16.33 -13.68 -10.99
CA VAL A 101 16.52 -14.89 -11.77
C VAL A 101 16.37 -14.62 -13.28
N LEU A 102 15.34 -13.85 -13.69
CA LEU A 102 15.14 -13.46 -15.08
C LEU A 102 16.27 -12.57 -15.62
N VAL A 103 16.78 -11.62 -14.81
CA VAL A 103 17.93 -10.76 -15.18
C VAL A 103 19.20 -11.58 -15.37
N PHE A 104 19.44 -12.54 -14.49
CA PHE A 104 20.57 -13.46 -14.63
C PHE A 104 20.46 -14.32 -15.92
N ALA A 105 19.28 -14.87 -16.19
CA ALA A 105 19.01 -15.63 -17.40
C ALA A 105 19.20 -14.78 -18.67
N ALA A 106 18.71 -13.52 -18.67
CA ALA A 106 18.90 -12.59 -19.78
C ALA A 106 20.37 -12.31 -20.06
N GLY A 107 21.17 -12.12 -19.00
CA GLY A 107 22.62 -11.94 -19.11
C GLY A 107 23.36 -13.15 -19.65
N SER A 108 22.97 -14.37 -19.21
CA SER A 108 23.55 -15.63 -19.64
C SER A 108 23.20 -16.00 -21.08
N LEU A 109 21.97 -15.72 -21.50
CA LEU A 109 21.47 -15.92 -22.87
C LEU A 109 21.88 -14.78 -23.82
N GLN A 110 22.45 -13.68 -23.30
CA GLN A 110 22.75 -12.47 -24.06
C GLN A 110 21.53 -11.90 -24.83
N THR A 111 20.32 -12.12 -24.26
CA THR A 111 19.07 -11.67 -24.85
C THR A 111 18.82 -10.20 -24.56
N SER A 112 18.07 -9.53 -25.46
CA SER A 112 17.66 -8.14 -25.29
C SER A 112 16.53 -7.98 -24.30
N ARG A 113 15.69 -9.04 -24.13
CA ARG A 113 14.50 -9.03 -23.30
C ARG A 113 14.09 -10.44 -22.86
N ILE A 114 13.61 -10.56 -21.62
CA ILE A 114 12.86 -11.73 -21.14
C ILE A 114 11.54 -11.23 -20.54
N ASP A 115 10.45 -11.87 -20.94
CA ASP A 115 9.09 -11.61 -20.44
C ASP A 115 8.57 -12.84 -19.69
N LEU A 116 7.91 -12.59 -18.55
CA LEU A 116 7.10 -13.57 -17.83
C LEU A 116 5.62 -13.29 -18.10
N CYS A 117 4.92 -14.20 -18.73
CA CYS A 117 3.52 -14.10 -19.11
C CYS A 117 2.64 -14.95 -18.19
N SER A 118 1.50 -14.41 -17.72
CA SER A 118 0.56 -15.12 -16.84
C SER A 118 -0.37 -16.03 -17.62
N ALA A 119 -0.69 -17.19 -17.03
CA ALA A 119 -1.75 -18.07 -17.52
C ALA A 119 -3.17 -17.59 -17.10
N ASP A 120 -3.31 -16.68 -16.10
CA ASP A 120 -4.61 -16.27 -15.53
C ASP A 120 -5.11 -14.92 -16.03
N ALA A 121 -4.25 -14.07 -16.57
CA ALA A 121 -4.57 -12.66 -16.79
C ALA A 121 -5.00 -12.33 -18.23
N GLY A 122 -5.46 -13.34 -19.00
CA GLY A 122 -5.82 -13.21 -20.42
C GLY A 122 -4.64 -13.34 -21.37
N PRO A 123 -4.89 -13.41 -22.68
CA PRO A 123 -3.93 -13.92 -23.67
C PRO A 123 -2.69 -13.06 -23.92
N HIS A 124 -2.47 -11.94 -23.22
CA HIS A 124 -1.31 -11.06 -23.49
C HIS A 124 -0.72 -10.37 -22.26
N THR A 125 -1.01 -10.83 -21.04
CA THR A 125 -0.57 -10.09 -19.85
C THR A 125 0.83 -10.50 -19.43
N THR A 126 1.80 -9.59 -19.60
CA THR A 126 3.16 -9.73 -19.05
C THR A 126 3.17 -9.28 -17.59
N ILE A 127 3.60 -10.17 -16.69
CA ILE A 127 3.69 -9.89 -15.24
C ILE A 127 5.01 -9.18 -14.91
N LEU A 128 6.11 -9.63 -15.50
CA LEU A 128 7.45 -9.10 -15.32
C LEU A 128 8.18 -9.06 -16.67
N SER A 129 9.08 -8.09 -16.81
CA SER A 129 9.89 -7.93 -18.01
C SER A 129 11.29 -7.46 -17.64
N THR A 130 12.29 -7.95 -18.34
CA THR A 130 13.68 -7.47 -18.25
C THR A 130 14.13 -6.98 -19.62
N GLY A 131 14.84 -5.85 -19.67
CA GLY A 131 15.36 -5.29 -20.93
C GLY A 131 14.38 -4.40 -21.69
N THR A 132 14.69 -4.10 -22.97
CA THR A 132 13.96 -3.17 -23.84
C THR A 132 13.40 -3.86 -25.07
N GLY A 133 12.28 -3.37 -25.61
CA GLY A 133 11.64 -3.90 -26.81
C GLY A 133 10.13 -4.12 -26.65
N LEU A 134 9.46 -4.50 -27.74
CA LEU A 134 8.01 -4.76 -27.74
C LEU A 134 7.70 -6.18 -27.22
N THR A 135 6.55 -6.33 -26.56
CA THR A 135 5.99 -7.65 -26.20
C THR A 135 5.47 -8.37 -27.45
N THR A 136 5.55 -9.71 -27.46
CA THR A 136 5.02 -10.55 -28.57
C THR A 136 3.93 -11.49 -28.11
N ALA A 137 3.22 -12.07 -29.08
CA ALA A 137 2.21 -13.10 -28.86
C ALA A 137 2.81 -14.49 -28.55
N LEU A 138 4.15 -14.65 -28.50
CA LEU A 138 4.76 -15.96 -28.26
C LEU A 138 4.40 -16.51 -26.87
N GLY A 139 4.33 -15.65 -25.86
CA GLY A 139 3.91 -16.05 -24.50
C GLY A 139 2.54 -16.71 -24.49
N SER A 140 1.56 -16.14 -25.18
CA SER A 140 0.21 -16.74 -25.31
C SER A 140 0.25 -18.07 -26.04
N ARG A 141 1.00 -18.16 -27.13
CA ARG A 141 1.15 -19.42 -27.88
C ARG A 141 1.77 -20.53 -27.04
N VAL A 142 2.76 -20.21 -26.20
CA VAL A 142 3.38 -21.17 -25.26
C VAL A 142 2.37 -21.60 -24.19
N LEU A 143 1.55 -20.67 -23.69
CA LEU A 143 0.50 -20.95 -22.71
C LEU A 143 -0.60 -21.83 -23.31
N ASP A 144 -1.03 -21.57 -24.55
CA ASP A 144 -2.07 -22.34 -25.23
C ASP A 144 -1.58 -23.74 -25.59
N ALA A 145 -0.35 -23.85 -26.12
CA ALA A 145 0.24 -25.14 -26.53
C ALA A 145 0.78 -25.97 -25.37
N GLY A 146 1.17 -25.32 -24.26
CA GLY A 146 1.80 -25.96 -23.10
C GLY A 146 3.18 -26.55 -23.37
N ILE A 147 3.81 -26.23 -24.48
CA ILE A 147 5.13 -26.74 -24.89
C ILE A 147 6.09 -25.58 -25.20
N ALA A 148 7.38 -25.88 -25.20
CA ALA A 148 8.38 -24.93 -25.63
C ALA A 148 8.27 -24.64 -27.13
N ILE A 149 8.32 -23.34 -27.50
CA ILE A 149 8.23 -22.89 -28.90
C ILE A 149 9.49 -22.08 -29.21
N ASP A 150 10.19 -22.47 -30.28
CA ASP A 150 11.38 -21.82 -30.80
C ASP A 150 11.09 -21.24 -32.19
N THR A 151 11.30 -19.95 -32.37
CA THR A 151 11.12 -19.26 -33.64
C THR A 151 12.45 -18.75 -34.22
N CYS A 152 13.58 -19.29 -33.75
CA CYS A 152 14.92 -18.83 -34.13
C CYS A 152 15.32 -19.20 -35.60
N ALA A 153 14.50 -19.89 -36.34
CA ALA A 153 14.81 -20.43 -37.67
C ALA A 153 14.84 -19.40 -38.84
N GLY A 154 14.97 -18.09 -38.60
CA GLY A 154 14.80 -17.14 -39.70
C GLY A 154 15.48 -15.79 -39.64
N GLY A 155 16.61 -15.58 -38.93
CA GLY A 155 17.35 -14.29 -38.99
C GLY A 155 17.37 -13.47 -37.70
N ALA A 156 17.92 -12.27 -37.74
CA ALA A 156 18.37 -11.39 -36.62
C ALA A 156 17.30 -11.03 -35.57
N GLY A 157 16.70 -11.98 -34.86
CA GLY A 157 15.70 -11.70 -33.84
C GLY A 157 14.89 -12.91 -33.38
N GLY A 158 15.53 -14.03 -33.11
CA GLY A 158 14.87 -15.23 -32.62
C GLY A 158 14.15 -15.05 -31.29
N GLU A 159 13.04 -15.77 -31.12
CA GLU A 159 12.30 -15.85 -29.85
C GLU A 159 12.23 -17.31 -29.40
N LEU A 160 12.44 -17.52 -28.11
CA LEU A 160 12.32 -18.80 -27.45
C LEU A 160 11.40 -18.67 -26.25
N GLY A 161 10.31 -19.44 -26.25
CA GLY A 161 9.35 -19.48 -25.16
C GLY A 161 9.29 -20.85 -24.52
N VAL A 162 9.26 -20.90 -23.19
CA VAL A 162 9.13 -22.13 -22.42
C VAL A 162 7.98 -22.03 -21.42
N PRO A 163 7.23 -23.14 -21.17
CA PRO A 163 6.19 -23.16 -20.16
C PRO A 163 6.81 -23.26 -18.76
N VAL A 164 6.23 -22.54 -17.79
CA VAL A 164 6.52 -22.69 -16.36
C VAL A 164 5.46 -23.60 -15.76
N ARG A 165 5.89 -24.69 -15.13
CA ARG A 165 4.99 -25.69 -14.55
C ARG A 165 5.25 -25.93 -13.07
N MET A 166 4.16 -26.18 -12.34
CA MET A 166 4.18 -26.74 -10.98
C MET A 166 3.49 -28.12 -11.04
N GLY A 167 4.29 -29.17 -11.03
CA GLY A 167 3.80 -30.50 -11.34
C GLY A 167 3.24 -30.57 -12.77
N SER A 168 2.02 -31.04 -12.94
CA SER A 168 1.31 -31.07 -14.23
C SER A 168 0.66 -29.74 -14.63
N ARG A 169 0.50 -28.79 -13.69
CA ARG A 169 -0.21 -27.53 -13.92
C ARG A 169 0.69 -26.48 -14.57
N LEU A 170 0.21 -25.89 -15.66
CA LEU A 170 0.84 -24.75 -16.32
C LEU A 170 0.52 -23.46 -15.52
N VAL A 171 1.56 -22.73 -15.11
CA VAL A 171 1.39 -21.53 -14.26
C VAL A 171 1.75 -20.24 -14.99
N ALA A 172 2.73 -20.28 -15.89
CA ALA A 172 3.19 -19.11 -16.63
C ALA A 172 3.96 -19.55 -17.89
N ALA A 173 4.41 -18.59 -18.70
CA ALA A 173 5.40 -18.80 -19.76
C ALA A 173 6.52 -17.78 -19.62
N ILE A 174 7.76 -18.20 -19.87
CA ILE A 174 8.93 -17.33 -19.98
C ILE A 174 9.33 -17.24 -21.45
N VAL A 175 9.45 -16.03 -21.96
CA VAL A 175 9.82 -15.75 -23.35
C VAL A 175 11.09 -14.93 -23.40
N ALA A 176 12.14 -15.45 -24.02
CA ALA A 176 13.39 -14.75 -24.28
C ALA A 176 13.42 -14.27 -25.72
N ARG A 177 13.91 -13.04 -25.94
CA ARG A 177 14.03 -12.42 -27.25
C ARG A 177 15.41 -11.78 -27.45
N GLY A 178 15.96 -11.91 -28.65
CA GLY A 178 17.20 -11.27 -29.03
C GLY A 178 18.10 -12.20 -29.83
N PRO A 179 19.40 -11.91 -29.93
CA PRO A 179 20.34 -12.73 -30.68
C PRO A 179 20.66 -14.05 -29.94
N ILE A 180 19.61 -14.88 -29.74
CA ILE A 180 19.70 -16.21 -29.10
C ILE A 180 20.55 -17.17 -29.94
N ASP A 181 20.70 -16.91 -31.22
CA ASP A 181 21.57 -17.61 -32.17
C ASP A 181 23.06 -17.63 -31.78
N ARG A 182 23.48 -16.78 -30.84
CA ARG A 182 24.85 -16.77 -30.30
C ARG A 182 25.12 -17.84 -29.25
N VAL A 183 24.07 -18.47 -28.74
CA VAL A 183 24.12 -19.61 -27.80
C VAL A 183 23.65 -20.86 -28.57
N PRO A 184 24.29 -22.04 -28.42
CA PRO A 184 23.79 -23.24 -29.02
C PRO A 184 22.30 -23.45 -28.73
N PRO A 185 21.43 -23.76 -29.74
CA PRO A 185 19.97 -23.79 -29.55
C PRO A 185 19.52 -24.70 -28.41
N GLY A 186 20.13 -25.88 -28.26
CA GLY A 186 19.85 -26.78 -27.14
C GLY A 186 20.20 -26.19 -25.76
N GLN A 187 21.31 -25.48 -25.64
CA GLN A 187 21.76 -24.89 -24.39
C GLN A 187 20.91 -23.67 -24.00
N ALA A 188 20.45 -22.88 -24.97
CA ALA A 188 19.55 -21.75 -24.71
C ALA A 188 18.21 -22.23 -24.15
N ARG A 189 17.66 -23.28 -24.74
CA ARG A 189 16.43 -23.93 -24.29
C ARG A 189 16.58 -24.53 -22.88
N GLU A 190 17.64 -25.28 -22.64
CA GLU A 190 17.94 -25.92 -21.35
C GLU A 190 18.06 -24.85 -20.23
N LEU A 191 18.77 -23.73 -20.49
CA LEU A 191 18.90 -22.65 -19.54
C LEU A 191 17.56 -21.95 -19.24
N LEU A 192 16.71 -21.79 -20.25
CA LEU A 192 15.40 -21.16 -20.06
C LEU A 192 14.43 -22.09 -19.33
N GLU A 193 14.46 -23.41 -19.62
CA GLU A 193 13.70 -24.43 -18.89
C GLU A 193 14.15 -24.52 -17.42
N LEU A 194 15.46 -24.43 -17.16
CA LEU A 194 15.99 -24.35 -15.80
C LEU A 194 15.53 -23.08 -15.08
N THR A 195 15.55 -21.94 -15.77
CA THR A 195 15.03 -20.66 -15.26
C THR A 195 13.55 -20.81 -14.87
N ALA A 196 12.76 -21.46 -15.72
CA ALA A 196 11.34 -21.74 -15.47
C ALA A 196 11.16 -22.63 -14.24
N ALA A 197 11.95 -23.69 -14.11
CA ALA A 197 11.87 -24.62 -12.98
C ALA A 197 12.23 -23.95 -11.64
N VAL A 198 13.31 -23.16 -11.61
CA VAL A 198 13.77 -22.44 -10.38
C VAL A 198 12.78 -21.36 -9.99
N ALA A 199 12.21 -20.62 -10.94
CA ALA A 199 11.29 -19.53 -10.67
C ALA A 199 9.85 -20.02 -10.37
N ALA A 200 9.48 -21.24 -10.76
CA ALA A 200 8.10 -21.74 -10.67
C ALA A 200 7.46 -21.62 -9.27
N PRO A 201 8.11 -22.01 -8.15
CA PRO A 201 7.52 -21.89 -6.82
C PRO A 201 7.19 -20.42 -6.44
N ARG A 202 8.10 -19.50 -6.76
CA ARG A 202 7.93 -18.06 -6.49
C ARG A 202 6.85 -17.45 -7.38
N ILE A 203 6.77 -17.85 -8.64
CA ILE A 203 5.71 -17.43 -9.57
C ILE A 203 4.35 -17.90 -9.08
N GLU A 204 4.24 -19.12 -8.60
CA GLU A 204 2.97 -19.62 -8.05
C GLU A 204 2.58 -18.89 -6.76
N ALA A 205 3.52 -18.58 -5.87
CA ALA A 205 3.25 -17.76 -4.67
C ALA A 205 2.75 -16.35 -5.05
N MET A 206 3.40 -15.70 -6.03
CA MET A 206 2.93 -14.42 -6.58
C MET A 206 1.49 -14.51 -7.12
N ARG A 207 1.16 -15.60 -7.85
CA ARG A 207 -0.19 -15.81 -8.41
C ARG A 207 -1.21 -16.09 -7.32
N ALA A 208 -0.88 -16.92 -6.34
CA ALA A 208 -1.75 -17.18 -5.19
C ALA A 208 -2.10 -15.88 -4.47
N THR A 209 -1.10 -15.04 -4.19
CA THR A 209 -1.30 -13.73 -3.59
C THR A 209 -2.18 -12.81 -4.48
N ALA A 210 -1.93 -12.78 -5.79
CA ALA A 210 -2.75 -11.97 -6.71
C ALA A 210 -4.21 -12.46 -6.78
N ARG A 211 -4.44 -13.77 -6.76
CA ARG A 211 -5.79 -14.36 -6.71
C ARG A 211 -6.50 -14.06 -5.39
N GLU A 212 -5.80 -14.15 -4.26
CA GLU A 212 -6.36 -13.77 -2.95
C GLU A 212 -6.79 -12.30 -2.94
N VAL A 213 -5.95 -11.40 -3.48
CA VAL A 213 -6.27 -9.97 -3.59
C VAL A 213 -7.48 -9.75 -4.51
N ALA A 214 -7.55 -10.42 -5.65
CA ALA A 214 -8.68 -10.32 -6.57
C ALA A 214 -9.96 -10.84 -5.93
N ASN A 215 -9.92 -12.02 -5.31
CA ASN A 215 -11.07 -12.60 -4.61
C ASN A 215 -11.52 -11.73 -3.44
N ALA A 216 -10.59 -11.20 -2.63
CA ALA A 216 -10.91 -10.27 -1.55
C ALA A 216 -11.52 -8.95 -2.07
N SER A 217 -11.11 -8.47 -3.25
CA SER A 217 -11.70 -7.28 -3.87
C SER A 217 -13.13 -7.52 -4.33
N ILE A 218 -13.44 -8.72 -4.84
CA ILE A 218 -14.81 -9.10 -5.21
C ILE A 218 -15.68 -9.28 -3.97
N ALA A 219 -15.11 -9.84 -2.90
CA ALA A 219 -15.84 -10.12 -1.67
C ALA A 219 -16.18 -8.85 -0.86
N ILE A 220 -15.44 -7.74 -1.06
CA ILE A 220 -15.62 -6.49 -0.30
C ILE A 220 -15.60 -5.30 -1.27
N PRO A 221 -16.65 -5.15 -2.11
CA PRO A 221 -16.70 -4.07 -3.10
C PRO A 221 -16.80 -2.67 -2.49
N GLU A 222 -17.27 -2.56 -1.24
CA GLU A 222 -17.41 -1.29 -0.52
C GLU A 222 -16.05 -0.68 -0.13
N LEU A 223 -15.00 -1.49 -0.01
CA LEU A 223 -13.64 -1.00 0.22
C LEU A 223 -13.00 -0.63 -1.13
N VAL A 224 -13.36 0.51 -1.68
CA VAL A 224 -12.85 1.00 -2.95
C VAL A 224 -11.35 1.33 -2.87
N GLY A 225 -10.58 0.89 -3.89
CA GLY A 225 -9.15 1.15 -4.03
C GLY A 225 -8.37 -0.02 -4.60
N SER A 226 -7.18 0.24 -5.10
CA SER A 226 -6.26 -0.75 -5.69
C SER A 226 -4.86 -0.73 -5.07
N SER A 227 -4.62 0.15 -4.10
CA SER A 227 -3.33 0.24 -3.40
C SER A 227 -3.00 -1.06 -2.65
N ALA A 228 -1.71 -1.33 -2.47
CA ALA A 228 -1.24 -2.46 -1.67
C ALA A 228 -1.79 -2.39 -0.23
N ALA A 229 -1.86 -1.18 0.33
CA ALA A 229 -2.36 -0.94 1.68
C ALA A 229 -3.83 -1.37 1.85
N ILE A 230 -4.73 -1.05 0.91
CA ILE A 230 -6.14 -1.48 0.98
C ILE A 230 -6.29 -2.96 0.64
N ALA A 231 -5.42 -3.51 -0.21
CA ALA A 231 -5.39 -4.94 -0.49
C ALA A 231 -5.00 -5.75 0.76
N ASP A 232 -4.08 -5.24 1.58
CA ASP A 232 -3.72 -5.85 2.87
C ASP A 232 -4.89 -5.84 3.85
N VAL A 233 -5.65 -4.74 3.93
CA VAL A 233 -6.87 -4.66 4.73
C VAL A 233 -7.88 -5.72 4.29
N ARG A 234 -8.16 -5.84 2.99
CA ARG A 234 -9.09 -6.85 2.45
C ARG A 234 -8.65 -8.27 2.80
N ARG A 235 -7.34 -8.59 2.66
CA ARG A 235 -6.79 -9.90 3.07
C ARG A 235 -6.95 -10.15 4.56
N ALA A 236 -6.66 -9.16 5.39
CA ALA A 236 -6.82 -9.27 6.83
C ALA A 236 -8.30 -9.51 7.22
N VAL A 237 -9.23 -8.78 6.60
CA VAL A 237 -10.68 -8.96 6.78
C VAL A 237 -11.12 -10.37 6.39
N THR A 238 -10.74 -10.85 5.19
CA THR A 238 -11.11 -12.18 4.70
C THR A 238 -10.62 -13.28 5.65
N ARG A 239 -9.37 -13.20 6.12
CA ARG A 239 -8.81 -14.16 7.08
C ARG A 239 -9.48 -14.10 8.44
N ALA A 240 -9.74 -12.89 8.95
CA ALA A 240 -10.35 -12.71 10.27
C ALA A 240 -11.85 -13.07 10.28
N ALA A 241 -12.54 -12.95 9.15
CA ALA A 241 -14.01 -13.13 9.08
C ALA A 241 -14.46 -14.52 9.54
N SER A 242 -13.76 -15.59 9.17
CA SER A 242 -14.09 -16.96 9.53
C SER A 242 -13.78 -17.33 10.99
N ALA A 243 -12.92 -16.56 11.66
CA ALA A 243 -12.51 -16.85 13.02
C ALA A 243 -13.52 -16.30 14.05
N PRO A 244 -13.78 -17.03 15.17
CA PRO A 244 -14.73 -16.60 16.19
C PRO A 244 -14.18 -15.53 17.14
N PHE A 245 -12.94 -15.07 16.91
CA PHE A 245 -12.22 -14.17 17.80
C PHE A 245 -12.68 -12.72 17.71
N SER A 246 -12.45 -11.96 18.79
CA SER A 246 -12.62 -10.50 18.79
C SER A 246 -11.66 -9.85 17.81
N VAL A 247 -12.13 -8.79 17.14
CA VAL A 247 -11.34 -8.02 16.18
C VAL A 247 -11.29 -6.56 16.61
N LEU A 248 -10.06 -6.01 16.70
CA LEU A 248 -9.83 -4.58 16.93
C LEU A 248 -9.43 -3.91 15.60
N ILE A 249 -10.22 -2.93 15.19
CA ILE A 249 -9.99 -2.13 13.99
C ILE A 249 -9.38 -0.79 14.41
N GLU A 250 -8.14 -0.52 14.05
CA GLU A 250 -7.46 0.75 14.32
C GLU A 250 -7.40 1.61 13.05
N GLY A 251 -7.61 2.90 13.19
CA GLY A 251 -7.49 3.86 12.10
C GLY A 251 -8.10 5.19 12.44
N GLU A 252 -7.67 6.23 11.74
CA GLU A 252 -8.16 7.59 11.94
C GLU A 252 -9.66 7.71 11.69
N SER A 253 -10.26 8.77 12.25
CA SER A 253 -11.67 9.08 11.97
C SER A 253 -11.90 9.27 10.48
N GLY A 254 -13.00 8.71 9.96
CA GLY A 254 -13.34 8.78 8.54
C GLY A 254 -12.51 7.90 7.60
N SER A 255 -11.64 7.02 8.10
CA SER A 255 -10.82 6.11 7.26
C SER A 255 -11.59 4.94 6.66
N GLY A 256 -12.79 4.61 7.20
CA GLY A 256 -13.66 3.52 6.75
C GLY A 256 -13.72 2.32 7.70
N LYS A 257 -13.43 2.48 8.99
CA LYS A 257 -13.47 1.41 10.01
C LYS A 257 -14.82 0.69 10.07
N GLU A 258 -15.93 1.41 9.94
CA GLU A 258 -17.27 0.84 9.93
C GLU A 258 -17.50 -0.10 8.74
N LEU A 259 -17.02 0.26 7.54
CA LEU A 259 -17.09 -0.60 6.36
C LEU A 259 -16.33 -1.91 6.56
N VAL A 260 -15.17 -1.84 7.24
CA VAL A 260 -14.38 -3.03 7.61
C VAL A 260 -15.15 -3.90 8.61
N ALA A 261 -15.82 -3.32 9.60
CA ALA A 261 -16.64 -4.06 10.56
C ALA A 261 -17.83 -4.76 9.89
N ARG A 262 -18.52 -4.08 8.99
CA ARG A 262 -19.63 -4.66 8.20
C ARG A 262 -19.13 -5.79 7.31
N ALA A 263 -17.99 -5.62 6.63
CA ALA A 263 -17.37 -6.65 5.81
C ALA A 263 -16.98 -7.90 6.63
N LEU A 264 -16.40 -7.72 7.84
CA LEU A 264 -16.12 -8.83 8.76
C LEU A 264 -17.37 -9.63 9.12
N HIS A 265 -18.49 -8.96 9.34
CA HIS A 265 -19.76 -9.62 9.63
C HIS A 265 -20.30 -10.36 8.39
N HIS A 266 -20.38 -9.69 7.23
CA HIS A 266 -20.93 -10.26 5.99
C HIS A 266 -20.14 -11.48 5.48
N LEU A 267 -18.83 -11.52 5.71
CA LEU A 267 -17.99 -12.66 5.35
C LEU A 267 -17.90 -13.74 6.43
N SER A 268 -18.53 -13.54 7.58
CA SER A 268 -18.48 -14.46 8.73
C SER A 268 -19.56 -15.57 8.64
N PRO A 269 -19.40 -16.67 9.40
CA PRO A 269 -20.46 -17.65 9.57
C PRO A 269 -21.75 -17.07 10.20
N ARG A 270 -21.66 -15.87 10.83
CA ARG A 270 -22.79 -15.19 11.48
C ARG A 270 -23.47 -14.15 10.57
N ARG A 271 -23.20 -14.13 9.28
CA ARG A 271 -23.69 -13.13 8.30
C ARG A 271 -25.21 -13.01 8.24
N GLU A 272 -25.94 -14.10 8.50
CA GLU A 272 -27.42 -14.15 8.54
C GLU A 272 -27.99 -13.77 9.93
N ARG A 273 -27.13 -13.49 10.89
CA ARG A 273 -27.50 -13.10 12.25
C ARG A 273 -27.46 -11.57 12.39
N ARG A 274 -27.92 -11.06 13.55
CA ARG A 274 -27.94 -9.62 13.79
C ARG A 274 -26.53 -9.02 13.84
N PHE A 275 -26.40 -7.86 13.22
CA PHE A 275 -25.28 -6.94 13.39
C PHE A 275 -25.78 -5.75 14.19
N CYS A 276 -25.38 -5.65 15.46
CA CYS A 276 -25.73 -4.55 16.34
C CYS A 276 -24.54 -3.62 16.44
N ASP A 277 -24.71 -2.36 16.09
CA ASP A 277 -23.66 -1.33 16.11
C ASP A 277 -24.01 -0.22 17.10
N VAL A 278 -22.97 0.30 17.76
CA VAL A 278 -23.08 1.45 18.65
C VAL A 278 -21.80 2.29 18.60
N ASN A 279 -21.98 3.60 18.54
CA ASN A 279 -20.89 4.55 18.68
C ASN A 279 -20.78 4.97 20.15
N CYS A 280 -19.67 4.60 20.81
CA CYS A 280 -19.46 4.83 22.23
C CYS A 280 -19.24 6.30 22.59
N ALA A 281 -18.85 7.15 21.62
CA ALA A 281 -18.68 8.59 21.80
C ALA A 281 -19.98 9.41 21.59
N ALA A 282 -21.01 8.79 21.00
CA ALA A 282 -22.20 9.53 20.57
C ALA A 282 -23.22 9.76 21.70
N LEU A 283 -23.15 8.99 22.80
CA LEU A 283 -24.12 8.99 23.88
C LEU A 283 -23.48 9.34 25.22
N PRO A 284 -24.19 10.03 26.13
CA PRO A 284 -23.79 10.14 27.52
C PRO A 284 -23.66 8.77 28.19
N ASP A 285 -22.73 8.61 29.15
CA ASP A 285 -22.37 7.35 29.79
C ASP A 285 -23.55 6.52 30.28
N GLU A 286 -24.52 7.15 30.96
CA GLU A 286 -25.69 6.47 31.52
C GLU A 286 -26.59 5.90 30.42
N LEU A 287 -26.75 6.64 29.32
CA LEU A 287 -27.53 6.19 28.17
C LEU A 287 -26.81 5.09 27.41
N LEU A 288 -25.50 5.22 27.23
CA LEU A 288 -24.66 4.19 26.60
C LEU A 288 -24.71 2.88 27.39
N GLU A 289 -24.60 2.92 28.73
CA GLU A 289 -24.76 1.73 29.57
C GLU A 289 -26.14 1.10 29.39
N SER A 290 -27.19 1.91 29.36
CA SER A 290 -28.57 1.44 29.16
C SER A 290 -28.79 0.82 27.77
N GLU A 291 -28.23 1.41 26.71
CA GLU A 291 -28.30 0.86 25.35
C GLU A 291 -27.49 -0.44 25.22
N LEU A 292 -26.28 -0.49 25.78
CA LEU A 292 -25.42 -1.68 25.68
C LEU A 292 -25.95 -2.86 26.50
N PHE A 293 -26.25 -2.62 27.79
CA PHE A 293 -26.53 -3.70 28.75
C PHE A 293 -28.03 -3.89 29.00
N GLY A 294 -28.88 -2.93 28.58
CA GLY A 294 -30.29 -2.91 28.95
C GLY A 294 -30.54 -2.46 30.39
N HIS A 295 -31.78 -2.25 30.74
CA HIS A 295 -32.19 -1.86 32.08
C HIS A 295 -33.50 -2.54 32.48
N VAL A 296 -33.73 -2.63 33.81
CA VAL A 296 -35.04 -3.00 34.34
C VAL A 296 -35.77 -1.74 34.77
N LYS A 297 -37.09 -1.82 34.87
CA LYS A 297 -37.94 -0.73 35.35
C LYS A 297 -37.45 -0.22 36.72
N GLY A 298 -37.30 1.10 36.83
CA GLY A 298 -36.84 1.75 38.07
C GLY A 298 -35.31 1.76 38.26
N ALA A 299 -34.52 1.31 37.30
CA ALA A 299 -33.05 1.28 37.41
C ALA A 299 -32.41 2.70 37.48
N PHE A 300 -33.06 3.71 36.93
CA PHE A 300 -32.70 5.11 37.01
C PHE A 300 -33.92 6.00 36.78
N THR A 301 -33.78 7.31 36.99
CA THR A 301 -34.85 8.29 36.75
C THR A 301 -35.23 8.32 35.27
N GLY A 302 -36.47 7.88 34.96
CA GLY A 302 -36.95 7.71 33.58
C GLY A 302 -37.01 6.28 33.04
N ALA A 303 -36.55 5.29 33.78
CA ALA A 303 -36.71 3.86 33.44
C ALA A 303 -38.13 3.38 33.66
N MET A 304 -39.03 3.67 32.74
CA MET A 304 -40.48 3.37 32.85
C MET A 304 -40.83 1.91 32.58
N SER A 305 -40.01 1.18 31.84
CA SER A 305 -40.21 -0.24 31.45
C SER A 305 -38.86 -0.96 31.37
N ASP A 306 -38.93 -2.29 31.34
CA ASP A 306 -37.76 -3.13 31.05
C ASP A 306 -37.35 -2.96 29.58
N ARG A 307 -36.04 -2.88 29.32
CA ARG A 307 -35.51 -2.81 27.94
C ARG A 307 -34.30 -3.73 27.81
N ALA A 308 -34.30 -4.57 26.77
CA ALA A 308 -33.14 -5.36 26.40
C ALA A 308 -32.03 -4.45 25.84
N GLY A 309 -30.76 -4.78 26.13
CA GLY A 309 -29.62 -4.07 25.57
C GLY A 309 -29.11 -4.70 24.28
N LEU A 310 -28.29 -3.93 23.54
CA LEU A 310 -27.69 -4.36 22.27
C LEU A 310 -26.89 -5.67 22.41
N ILE A 311 -26.28 -5.93 23.58
CA ILE A 311 -25.57 -7.19 23.85
C ILE A 311 -26.54 -8.38 23.83
N GLU A 312 -27.75 -8.23 24.40
CA GLU A 312 -28.78 -9.28 24.35
C GLU A 312 -29.34 -9.42 22.93
N GLU A 313 -29.50 -8.32 22.21
CA GLU A 313 -30.00 -8.32 20.82
C GLU A 313 -29.00 -8.94 19.84
N ALA A 314 -27.70 -8.80 20.11
CA ALA A 314 -26.60 -9.38 19.32
C ALA A 314 -26.39 -10.87 19.57
N ASP A 315 -27.20 -11.53 20.41
CA ASP A 315 -27.04 -12.95 20.73
C ASP A 315 -27.07 -13.83 19.46
N GLY A 316 -26.06 -14.68 19.32
CA GLY A 316 -25.76 -15.47 18.11
C GLY A 316 -25.15 -14.66 16.96
N GLY A 317 -25.05 -13.32 17.06
CA GLY A 317 -24.62 -12.39 16.04
C GLY A 317 -23.29 -11.70 16.29
N THR A 318 -23.23 -10.43 15.86
CA THR A 318 -22.01 -9.59 15.98
C THR A 318 -22.38 -8.26 16.65
N LEU A 319 -21.60 -7.89 17.67
CA LEU A 319 -21.66 -6.56 18.29
C LEU A 319 -20.49 -5.73 17.76
N PHE A 320 -20.77 -4.57 17.19
CA PHE A 320 -19.77 -3.60 16.76
C PHE A 320 -19.75 -2.39 17.70
N LEU A 321 -18.58 -2.13 18.31
CA LEU A 321 -18.32 -1.02 19.20
C LEU A 321 -17.44 0.00 18.49
N ASP A 322 -18.00 1.08 17.98
CA ASP A 322 -17.22 2.16 17.38
C ASP A 322 -16.73 3.13 18.46
N GLU A 323 -15.51 3.65 18.30
CA GLU A 323 -14.83 4.55 19.24
C GLU A 323 -14.75 3.96 20.66
N VAL A 324 -14.34 2.69 20.76
CA VAL A 324 -14.30 1.91 22.04
C VAL A 324 -13.43 2.58 23.12
N ALA A 325 -12.48 3.43 22.72
CA ALA A 325 -11.63 4.22 23.64
C ALA A 325 -12.43 5.18 24.53
N ASP A 326 -13.62 5.58 24.09
CA ASP A 326 -14.47 6.55 24.79
C ASP A 326 -15.45 5.89 25.81
N LEU A 327 -15.34 4.56 26.02
CA LEU A 327 -16.09 3.87 27.06
C LEU A 327 -15.70 4.37 28.47
N SER A 328 -16.70 4.66 29.30
CA SER A 328 -16.46 4.97 30.71
C SER A 328 -15.84 3.78 31.46
N PRO A 329 -15.05 4.01 32.52
CA PRO A 329 -14.45 2.93 33.31
C PRO A 329 -15.46 1.89 33.81
N ARG A 330 -16.70 2.32 34.09
CA ARG A 330 -17.80 1.47 34.52
C ARG A 330 -18.31 0.57 33.37
N ALA A 331 -18.49 1.12 32.18
CA ALA A 331 -18.87 0.37 30.99
C ALA A 331 -17.77 -0.62 30.58
N GLN A 332 -16.49 -0.22 30.67
CA GLN A 332 -15.36 -1.11 30.42
C GLN A 332 -15.38 -2.34 31.37
N ALA A 333 -15.64 -2.15 32.66
CA ALA A 333 -15.69 -3.25 33.62
C ALA A 333 -16.87 -4.22 33.36
N LYS A 334 -18.03 -3.70 32.94
CA LYS A 334 -19.18 -4.51 32.55
C LYS A 334 -18.93 -5.29 31.27
N LEU A 335 -18.37 -4.62 30.24
CA LEU A 335 -18.02 -5.25 28.96
C LEU A 335 -17.00 -6.38 29.16
N LEU A 336 -16.00 -6.18 30.02
CA LEU A 336 -15.02 -7.21 30.36
C LEU A 336 -15.70 -8.47 30.90
N ARG A 337 -16.69 -8.32 31.80
CA ARG A 337 -17.46 -9.47 32.35
C ARG A 337 -18.21 -10.19 31.22
N VAL A 338 -18.84 -9.48 30.32
CA VAL A 338 -19.53 -10.08 29.16
C VAL A 338 -18.55 -10.89 28.30
N LEU A 339 -17.36 -10.34 27.99
CA LEU A 339 -16.35 -11.04 27.21
C LEU A 339 -15.72 -12.26 27.90
N GLN A 340 -15.68 -12.25 29.23
CA GLN A 340 -15.09 -13.34 30.03
C GLN A 340 -16.07 -14.46 30.36
N GLN A 341 -17.29 -14.08 30.75
CA GLN A 341 -18.29 -15.00 31.27
C GLN A 341 -19.36 -15.38 30.23
N GLN A 342 -19.40 -14.66 29.12
CA GLN A 342 -20.49 -14.78 28.15
C GLN A 342 -21.88 -14.56 28.76
N GLU A 343 -21.95 -13.64 29.72
CA GLU A 343 -23.17 -13.28 30.43
C GLU A 343 -23.34 -11.76 30.47
N VAL A 344 -24.56 -11.30 30.23
CA VAL A 344 -24.94 -9.91 30.38
C VAL A 344 -25.91 -9.72 31.54
N ARG A 345 -25.73 -8.63 32.29
CA ARG A 345 -26.61 -8.23 33.37
C ARG A 345 -27.15 -6.84 33.10
N ARG A 346 -28.47 -6.70 33.04
CA ARG A 346 -29.17 -5.42 32.88
C ARG A 346 -28.89 -4.47 34.05
N VAL A 347 -28.90 -3.20 33.78
CA VAL A 347 -28.77 -2.16 34.82
C VAL A 347 -29.96 -2.30 35.80
N GLY A 348 -29.65 -2.41 37.09
CA GLY A 348 -30.66 -2.65 38.15
C GLY A 348 -31.12 -4.10 38.33
N ALA A 349 -30.76 -5.04 37.45
CA ALA A 349 -31.15 -6.45 37.60
C ALA A 349 -30.24 -7.22 38.58
N THR A 350 -30.77 -8.29 39.15
CA THR A 350 -30.04 -9.21 40.07
C THR A 350 -29.51 -10.45 39.35
N PHE A 351 -30.10 -10.85 38.22
CA PHE A 351 -29.74 -12.04 37.45
C PHE A 351 -28.99 -11.68 36.18
N SER A 352 -28.16 -12.57 35.66
CA SER A 352 -27.46 -12.49 34.38
C SER A 352 -28.11 -13.43 33.37
N ARG A 353 -27.91 -13.12 32.09
CA ARG A 353 -28.36 -13.93 30.95
C ARG A 353 -27.15 -14.32 30.11
N LYS A 354 -27.06 -15.57 29.69
CA LYS A 354 -26.02 -16.07 28.78
C LYS A 354 -26.23 -15.50 27.39
N VAL A 355 -25.13 -15.12 26.73
CA VAL A 355 -25.10 -14.57 25.36
C VAL A 355 -23.88 -15.13 24.62
N ASP A 356 -24.07 -15.45 23.35
CA ASP A 356 -22.98 -15.83 22.45
C ASP A 356 -22.80 -14.73 21.39
N ILE A 357 -21.89 -13.80 21.65
CA ILE A 357 -21.64 -12.67 20.75
C ILE A 357 -20.21 -12.71 20.20
N ARG A 358 -20.06 -12.30 18.93
CA ARG A 358 -18.78 -11.93 18.35
C ARG A 358 -18.60 -10.43 18.48
N VAL A 359 -17.48 -9.99 19.09
CA VAL A 359 -17.20 -8.56 19.25
C VAL A 359 -16.21 -8.07 18.21
N VAL A 360 -16.59 -7.00 17.51
CA VAL A 360 -15.73 -6.20 16.66
C VAL A 360 -15.67 -4.80 17.26
N SER A 361 -14.50 -4.28 17.51
CA SER A 361 -14.29 -2.95 18.10
C SER A 361 -13.48 -2.05 17.17
N ALA A 362 -13.74 -0.76 17.16
CA ALA A 362 -12.97 0.22 16.42
C ALA A 362 -12.46 1.33 17.35
N ALA A 363 -11.23 1.78 17.09
CA ALA A 363 -10.60 2.87 17.81
C ALA A 363 -9.90 3.83 16.84
N ASN A 364 -10.01 5.13 17.11
CA ASN A 364 -9.28 6.19 16.41
C ASN A 364 -8.01 6.62 17.15
N ARG A 365 -7.80 6.10 18.37
CA ARG A 365 -6.65 6.31 19.25
C ARG A 365 -5.95 4.99 19.52
N ASP A 366 -4.67 5.04 19.83
CA ASP A 366 -3.93 3.87 20.28
C ASP A 366 -4.37 3.48 21.70
N LEU A 367 -5.08 2.35 21.82
CA LEU A 367 -5.55 1.84 23.11
C LEU A 367 -4.42 1.50 24.08
N ARG A 368 -3.21 1.22 23.61
CA ARG A 368 -2.04 1.00 24.49
C ARG A 368 -1.63 2.28 25.20
N THR A 369 -1.67 3.41 24.48
CA THR A 369 -1.46 4.73 25.06
C THR A 369 -2.56 5.06 26.08
N GLU A 370 -3.83 4.76 25.77
CA GLU A 370 -4.94 4.97 26.71
C GLU A 370 -4.80 4.12 27.98
N VAL A 371 -4.26 2.89 27.86
CA VAL A 371 -3.93 2.03 29.03
C VAL A 371 -2.80 2.64 29.85
N ALA A 372 -1.71 3.10 29.20
CA ALA A 372 -0.58 3.71 29.90
C ALA A 372 -0.98 4.99 30.68
N GLU A 373 -1.97 5.73 30.18
CA GLU A 373 -2.53 6.92 30.82
C GLU A 373 -3.69 6.63 31.79
N GLY A 374 -4.02 5.36 32.02
CA GLY A 374 -5.04 4.93 32.98
C GLY A 374 -6.49 5.18 32.56
N ARG A 375 -6.75 5.55 31.30
CA ARG A 375 -8.10 5.77 30.76
C ARG A 375 -8.76 4.51 30.23
N PHE A 376 -7.97 3.50 29.89
CA PHE A 376 -8.47 2.22 29.40
C PHE A 376 -7.89 1.07 30.22
N ARG A 377 -8.71 0.02 30.45
CA ARG A 377 -8.27 -1.14 31.24
C ARG A 377 -7.43 -2.08 30.39
N GLN A 378 -6.30 -2.50 30.91
CA GLN A 378 -5.40 -3.45 30.27
C GLN A 378 -6.03 -4.83 30.03
N ASP A 379 -6.81 -5.32 31.01
CA ASP A 379 -7.49 -6.62 30.91
C ASP A 379 -8.55 -6.64 29.80
N LEU A 380 -9.27 -5.55 29.61
CA LEU A 380 -10.23 -5.39 28.52
C LEU A 380 -9.50 -5.33 27.18
N LEU A 381 -8.39 -4.59 27.08
CA LEU A 381 -7.59 -4.52 25.86
C LEU A 381 -7.18 -5.91 25.38
N TYR A 382 -6.66 -6.76 26.25
CA TYR A 382 -6.26 -8.14 25.89
C TYR A 382 -7.41 -9.02 25.40
N ARG A 383 -8.65 -8.70 25.77
CA ARG A 383 -9.84 -9.42 25.28
C ARG A 383 -10.37 -8.90 23.95
N LEU A 384 -10.12 -7.62 23.64
CA LEU A 384 -10.54 -7.00 22.38
C LEU A 384 -9.48 -7.17 21.29
N ASP A 385 -8.18 -7.06 21.61
CA ASP A 385 -7.04 -7.08 20.69
C ASP A 385 -6.52 -8.51 20.45
N VAL A 386 -7.40 -9.42 20.02
CA VAL A 386 -7.01 -10.78 19.62
C VAL A 386 -6.59 -10.81 18.16
N VAL A 387 -7.35 -10.14 17.29
CA VAL A 387 -7.00 -9.93 15.90
C VAL A 387 -7.02 -8.43 15.64
N ARG A 388 -5.91 -7.89 15.12
CA ARG A 388 -5.80 -6.46 14.83
C ARG A 388 -5.84 -6.20 13.34
N ILE A 389 -6.65 -5.22 12.91
CA ILE A 389 -6.73 -4.73 11.54
C ILE A 389 -6.48 -3.23 11.55
N ARG A 390 -5.39 -2.78 10.93
CA ARG A 390 -5.12 -1.35 10.76
C ARG A 390 -5.69 -0.87 9.42
N VAL A 391 -6.55 0.13 9.48
CA VAL A 391 -7.08 0.83 8.29
C VAL A 391 -6.19 2.05 8.03
N PRO A 392 -5.46 2.08 6.90
CA PRO A 392 -4.55 3.18 6.61
C PRO A 392 -5.32 4.48 6.35
N PRO A 393 -4.80 5.63 6.78
CA PRO A 393 -5.36 6.92 6.42
C PRO A 393 -5.21 7.18 4.92
N LEU A 394 -6.04 8.06 4.36
CA LEU A 394 -6.11 8.28 2.92
C LEU A 394 -4.80 8.80 2.31
N ARG A 395 -4.01 9.55 3.08
CA ARG A 395 -2.68 10.03 2.69
C ARG A 395 -1.61 8.92 2.52
N GLU A 396 -1.81 7.75 3.13
CA GLU A 396 -0.93 6.57 2.97
C GLU A 396 -1.33 5.70 1.75
N ARG A 397 -2.43 6.04 1.06
CA ARG A 397 -2.93 5.37 -0.14
C ARG A 397 -3.37 6.36 -1.23
N PRO A 398 -2.47 7.25 -1.69
CA PRO A 398 -2.81 8.30 -2.64
C PRO A 398 -3.32 7.75 -3.99
N GLU A 399 -2.90 6.53 -4.37
CA GLU A 399 -3.34 5.85 -5.60
C GLU A 399 -4.84 5.56 -5.58
N ASP A 400 -5.45 5.41 -4.41
CA ASP A 400 -6.88 5.11 -4.27
C ASP A 400 -7.75 6.37 -4.38
N ILE A 401 -7.17 7.58 -4.23
CA ILE A 401 -7.95 8.83 -4.18
C ILE A 401 -8.76 9.04 -5.45
N VAL A 402 -8.19 8.73 -6.62
CA VAL A 402 -8.87 8.92 -7.91
C VAL A 402 -10.08 7.99 -8.01
N ALA A 403 -9.91 6.71 -7.67
CA ALA A 403 -11.00 5.73 -7.72
C ALA A 403 -12.09 6.03 -6.68
N LEU A 404 -11.68 6.42 -5.47
CA LEU A 404 -12.61 6.86 -4.42
C LEU A 404 -13.37 8.13 -4.81
N ALA A 405 -12.68 9.13 -5.38
CA ALA A 405 -13.29 10.36 -5.84
C ALA A 405 -14.34 10.10 -6.92
N ASP A 406 -14.05 9.22 -7.87
CA ASP A 406 -14.98 8.85 -8.93
C ASP A 406 -16.19 8.09 -8.39
N HIS A 407 -15.97 7.14 -7.45
CA HIS A 407 -17.05 6.41 -6.79
C HIS A 407 -17.97 7.34 -5.98
N VAL A 408 -17.39 8.20 -5.14
CA VAL A 408 -18.12 9.16 -4.30
C VAL A 408 -18.83 10.20 -5.17
N TRP A 409 -18.17 10.67 -6.23
CA TRP A 409 -18.75 11.63 -7.16
C TRP A 409 -20.00 11.09 -7.84
N ARG A 410 -19.95 9.88 -8.38
CA ARG A 410 -21.14 9.24 -9.01
C ARG A 410 -22.33 9.21 -8.06
N ALA A 411 -22.11 8.81 -6.82
CA ALA A 411 -23.17 8.78 -5.81
C ALA A 411 -23.71 10.18 -5.48
N ALA A 412 -22.83 11.18 -5.32
CA ALA A 412 -23.22 12.56 -5.03
C ALA A 412 -23.95 13.22 -6.22
N ALA A 413 -23.40 13.07 -7.43
CA ALA A 413 -23.96 13.63 -8.66
C ALA A 413 -25.35 13.07 -8.97
N THR A 414 -25.56 11.75 -8.79
CA THR A 414 -26.87 11.12 -8.97
C THR A 414 -27.92 11.71 -8.02
N ARG A 415 -27.57 11.99 -6.76
CA ARG A 415 -28.49 12.58 -5.77
C ARG A 415 -28.99 13.98 -6.15
N VAL A 416 -28.17 14.75 -6.86
CA VAL A 416 -28.53 16.12 -7.32
C VAL A 416 -28.94 16.16 -8.79
N GLY A 417 -29.05 15.02 -9.46
CA GLY A 417 -29.46 14.92 -10.87
C GLY A 417 -28.41 15.42 -11.86
N SER A 418 -27.13 15.54 -11.45
CA SER A 418 -26.03 15.95 -12.31
C SER A 418 -25.44 14.76 -13.08
N GLN A 419 -25.13 14.97 -14.37
CA GLN A 419 -24.38 14.04 -15.23
C GLN A 419 -22.96 14.56 -15.52
N ALA A 420 -22.50 15.57 -14.78
CA ALA A 420 -21.19 16.14 -14.97
C ALA A 420 -20.09 15.16 -14.53
N THR A 421 -18.93 15.24 -15.16
CA THR A 421 -17.75 14.43 -14.86
C THR A 421 -16.63 15.27 -14.24
N LEU A 422 -15.83 14.65 -13.35
CA LEU A 422 -14.66 15.30 -12.78
C LEU A 422 -13.56 15.45 -13.84
N THR A 423 -12.99 16.66 -13.99
CA THR A 423 -11.83 16.86 -14.86
C THR A 423 -10.55 16.30 -14.29
N HIS A 424 -9.55 16.03 -15.14
CA HIS A 424 -8.22 15.62 -14.68
C HIS A 424 -7.60 16.63 -13.69
N GLY A 425 -7.83 17.93 -13.89
CA GLY A 425 -7.37 18.99 -12.98
C GLY A 425 -8.00 18.89 -11.58
N VAL A 426 -9.28 18.51 -11.48
CA VAL A 426 -9.95 18.23 -10.21
C VAL A 426 -9.33 17.01 -9.55
N LEU A 427 -9.20 15.89 -10.27
CA LEU A 427 -8.62 14.65 -9.73
C LEU A 427 -7.18 14.86 -9.25
N ALA A 428 -6.37 15.61 -10.00
CA ALA A 428 -5.01 15.95 -9.61
C ALA A 428 -4.94 16.83 -8.36
N ALA A 429 -5.90 17.75 -8.17
CA ALA A 429 -6.00 18.56 -6.96
C ALA A 429 -6.39 17.70 -5.74
N LEU A 430 -7.38 16.82 -5.90
CA LEU A 430 -7.80 15.89 -4.86
C LEU A 430 -6.67 14.95 -4.45
N ALA A 431 -5.88 14.43 -5.40
CA ALA A 431 -4.77 13.53 -5.12
C ALA A 431 -3.61 14.18 -4.34
N ARG A 432 -3.44 15.52 -4.42
CA ARG A 432 -2.39 16.26 -3.72
C ARG A 432 -2.75 16.67 -2.30
N TYR A 433 -4.02 16.66 -1.94
CA TYR A 433 -4.46 17.08 -0.61
C TYR A 433 -4.29 15.95 0.42
N HIS A 434 -3.97 16.29 1.66
CA HIS A 434 -3.60 15.31 2.71
C HIS A 434 -4.79 14.61 3.37
N TRP A 435 -5.99 15.12 3.20
CA TRP A 435 -7.25 14.55 3.72
C TRP A 435 -7.20 14.25 5.24
N PRO A 436 -7.06 15.25 6.13
CA PRO A 436 -7.04 15.01 7.57
C PRO A 436 -8.32 14.33 8.09
N GLY A 437 -9.47 14.55 7.45
CA GLY A 437 -10.73 13.87 7.72
C GLY A 437 -10.97 12.63 6.84
N ASN A 438 -9.93 12.15 6.14
CA ASN A 438 -9.94 10.94 5.34
C ASN A 438 -11.09 10.89 4.31
N VAL A 439 -11.71 9.71 4.13
CA VAL A 439 -12.80 9.49 3.15
C VAL A 439 -14.04 10.32 3.51
N ARG A 440 -14.31 10.54 4.80
CA ARG A 440 -15.46 11.36 5.24
C ARG A 440 -15.32 12.82 4.77
N GLU A 441 -14.11 13.38 4.84
CA GLU A 441 -13.84 14.74 4.33
C GLU A 441 -13.94 14.77 2.80
N LEU A 442 -13.40 13.78 2.10
CA LEU A 442 -13.53 13.66 0.64
C LEU A 442 -15.01 13.60 0.21
N GLN A 443 -15.82 12.81 0.91
CA GLN A 443 -17.27 12.72 0.66
C GLN A 443 -17.96 14.07 0.84
N ASN A 444 -17.66 14.78 1.93
CA ASN A 444 -18.26 16.09 2.22
C ASN A 444 -17.86 17.13 1.17
N VAL A 445 -16.59 17.16 0.78
CA VAL A 445 -16.10 18.08 -0.27
C VAL A 445 -16.79 17.81 -1.60
N LEU A 446 -16.85 16.55 -2.04
CA LEU A 446 -17.48 16.20 -3.31
C LEU A 446 -18.99 16.39 -3.28
N ALA A 447 -19.65 16.16 -2.16
CA ALA A 447 -21.08 16.49 -1.99
C ALA A 447 -21.33 17.99 -2.11
N GLY A 448 -20.49 18.84 -1.49
CA GLY A 448 -20.58 20.29 -1.64
C GLY A 448 -20.34 20.74 -3.09
N VAL A 449 -19.37 20.16 -3.78
CA VAL A 449 -19.10 20.41 -5.20
C VAL A 449 -20.30 19.99 -6.07
N ALA A 450 -20.95 18.87 -5.77
CA ALA A 450 -22.10 18.37 -6.53
C ALA A 450 -23.29 19.35 -6.52
N VAL A 451 -23.52 20.04 -5.40
CA VAL A 451 -24.59 21.07 -5.29
C VAL A 451 -24.35 22.24 -6.26
N SER A 452 -23.09 22.58 -6.51
CA SER A 452 -22.69 23.71 -7.39
C SER A 452 -22.31 23.26 -8.80
N ALA A 453 -22.36 21.95 -9.08
CA ALA A 453 -21.97 21.40 -10.36
C ALA A 453 -23.01 21.67 -11.45
N PRO A 454 -22.60 21.81 -12.73
CA PRO A 454 -23.56 21.91 -13.84
C PRO A 454 -24.33 20.59 -13.98
N ALA A 455 -25.56 20.67 -14.54
CA ALA A 455 -26.38 19.48 -14.80
C ALA A 455 -25.69 18.50 -15.78
N ARG A 456 -24.88 19.02 -16.72
CA ARG A 456 -24.07 18.24 -17.69
C ARG A 456 -22.74 18.93 -17.94
N GLY A 457 -21.75 18.16 -18.42
CA GLY A 457 -20.44 18.68 -18.80
C GLY A 457 -19.33 18.33 -17.80
N GLN A 458 -18.45 19.27 -17.51
CA GLN A 458 -17.24 19.02 -16.72
C GLN A 458 -17.17 19.89 -15.46
N VAL A 459 -16.83 19.28 -14.34
CA VAL A 459 -16.55 19.96 -13.08
C VAL A 459 -15.12 20.54 -13.15
N LYS A 460 -14.99 21.86 -13.02
CA LYS A 460 -13.71 22.57 -13.06
C LYS A 460 -13.10 22.68 -11.65
N ALA A 461 -11.77 22.76 -11.57
CA ALA A 461 -11.05 22.90 -10.29
C ALA A 461 -11.43 24.16 -9.48
N ALA A 462 -11.96 25.18 -10.13
CA ALA A 462 -12.48 26.39 -9.47
C ALA A 462 -13.70 26.14 -8.54
N LEU A 463 -14.42 25.00 -8.70
CA LEU A 463 -15.50 24.58 -7.83
C LEU A 463 -15.00 23.88 -6.55
N LEU A 464 -13.74 23.45 -6.51
CA LEU A 464 -13.16 22.88 -5.31
C LEU A 464 -12.93 23.97 -4.24
N PRO A 465 -13.10 23.62 -2.96
CA PRO A 465 -12.72 24.52 -1.87
C PRO A 465 -11.25 24.97 -1.99
N PRO A 466 -10.94 26.23 -1.65
CA PRO A 466 -9.58 26.77 -1.78
C PRO A 466 -8.49 25.93 -1.09
N PHE A 467 -8.81 25.30 0.03
CA PHE A 467 -7.87 24.45 0.77
C PHE A 467 -7.53 23.14 0.04
N VAL A 468 -8.42 22.64 -0.85
CA VAL A 468 -8.17 21.47 -1.68
C VAL A 468 -7.49 21.86 -2.99
N SER A 469 -8.00 22.92 -3.65
CA SER A 469 -7.49 23.36 -4.95
C SER A 469 -6.04 23.87 -4.87
N GLY A 470 -5.55 24.22 -3.67
CA GLY A 470 -4.27 24.90 -3.50
C GLY A 470 -4.29 26.31 -4.14
N ALA A 471 -5.44 26.74 -4.61
CA ALA A 471 -5.60 28.09 -5.12
C ALA A 471 -5.43 29.06 -3.95
N VAL A 472 -4.23 29.57 -3.80
CA VAL A 472 -4.06 30.90 -3.23
C VAL A 472 -4.88 31.78 -4.16
N SER A 473 -6.01 32.31 -3.66
CA SER A 473 -6.83 33.22 -4.47
C SER A 473 -5.90 34.28 -5.01
N PRO A 474 -5.82 34.52 -6.33
CA PRO A 474 -4.97 35.56 -6.89
C PRO A 474 -5.52 36.96 -6.60
N SER A 475 -6.20 37.14 -5.45
CA SER A 475 -6.74 38.42 -5.02
C SER A 475 -5.67 39.37 -4.47
N THR A 476 -4.42 38.90 -4.34
CA THR A 476 -3.34 39.78 -3.85
C THR A 476 -2.09 39.60 -4.72
N THR A 477 -1.81 40.60 -5.52
CA THR A 477 -0.56 40.76 -6.29
C THR A 477 0.62 41.20 -5.41
N ARG A 478 0.40 41.47 -4.12
CA ARG A 478 1.45 41.90 -3.18
C ARG A 478 1.93 40.74 -2.33
N LEU A 479 3.23 40.52 -2.30
CA LEU A 479 3.89 39.48 -1.50
C LEU A 479 3.54 39.57 -0.02
N ALA A 480 3.37 40.82 0.52
CA ALA A 480 2.98 41.05 1.90
C ALA A 480 1.61 40.44 2.25
N ASP A 481 0.63 40.61 1.36
CA ASP A 481 -0.74 40.12 1.59
C ASP A 481 -0.79 38.59 1.46
N ALA A 482 -0.02 38.01 0.54
CA ALA A 482 0.11 36.54 0.40
C ALA A 482 0.75 35.91 1.66
N ARG A 483 1.75 36.58 2.22
CA ARG A 483 2.40 36.19 3.47
C ARG A 483 1.42 36.26 4.65
N ASP A 484 0.67 37.36 4.78
CA ASP A 484 -0.31 37.53 5.84
C ASP A 484 -1.45 36.47 5.74
N GLN A 485 -1.90 36.14 4.55
CA GLN A 485 -2.87 35.05 4.36
C GLN A 485 -2.31 33.69 4.76
N PHE A 486 -1.06 33.38 4.41
CA PHE A 486 -0.39 32.15 4.83
C PHE A 486 -0.23 32.08 6.35
N GLU A 487 0.28 33.15 6.98
CA GLU A 487 0.46 33.26 8.43
C GLU A 487 -0.88 33.10 9.16
N ARG A 488 -1.94 33.76 8.68
CA ARG A 488 -3.31 33.63 9.21
C ARG A 488 -3.77 32.19 9.24
N LYS A 489 -3.71 31.51 8.09
CA LYS A 489 -4.17 30.14 7.95
C LYS A 489 -3.36 29.16 8.81
N PHE A 490 -2.04 29.37 8.91
CA PHE A 490 -1.15 28.54 9.71
C PHE A 490 -1.41 28.68 11.21
N ILE A 491 -1.70 29.89 11.67
CA ILE A 491 -2.07 30.19 13.08
C ILE A 491 -3.46 29.63 13.41
N GLU A 492 -4.44 29.76 12.52
CA GLU A 492 -5.78 29.18 12.70
C GLU A 492 -5.73 27.65 12.86
N LEU A 493 -4.93 26.97 12.04
CA LEU A 493 -4.73 25.52 12.12
C LEU A 493 -4.04 25.11 13.43
N ALA A 494 -3.03 25.87 13.88
CA ALA A 494 -2.36 25.60 15.15
C ALA A 494 -3.28 25.82 16.35
N LEU A 495 -4.12 26.87 16.32
CA LEU A 495 -5.15 27.11 17.34
C LEU A 495 -6.21 26.01 17.37
N ALA A 496 -6.66 25.55 16.21
CA ALA A 496 -7.62 24.44 16.12
C ALA A 496 -7.05 23.14 16.71
N ARG A 497 -5.79 22.78 16.37
CA ARG A 497 -5.09 21.63 16.94
C ARG A 497 -4.87 21.76 18.44
N ALA A 498 -4.61 22.97 18.91
CA ALA A 498 -4.44 23.26 20.33
C ALA A 498 -5.76 23.36 21.11
N GLY A 499 -6.92 23.10 20.48
CA GLY A 499 -8.24 23.27 21.11
C GLY A 499 -8.52 24.69 21.60
N GLY A 500 -8.09 25.72 20.86
CA GLY A 500 -8.22 27.12 21.21
C GLY A 500 -7.23 27.63 22.30
N ARG A 501 -6.40 26.76 22.87
CA ARG A 501 -5.46 27.10 23.94
C ARG A 501 -4.25 27.86 23.41
N ARG A 502 -4.24 29.18 23.49
CA ARG A 502 -3.22 30.10 22.94
C ARG A 502 -1.79 29.75 23.39
N THR A 503 -1.60 29.32 24.66
CA THR A 503 -0.28 28.94 25.19
C THR A 503 0.28 27.69 24.54
N ARG A 504 -0.58 26.71 24.23
CA ARG A 504 -0.21 25.46 23.54
C ARG A 504 0.08 25.71 22.06
N ALA A 505 -0.74 26.49 21.39
CA ALA A 505 -0.53 26.91 20.01
C ALA A 505 0.77 27.71 19.84
N ALA A 506 1.09 28.65 20.77
CA ALA A 506 2.35 29.39 20.73
C ALA A 506 3.57 28.45 20.81
N ARG A 507 3.53 27.47 21.70
CA ARG A 507 4.61 26.48 21.85
C ARG A 507 4.76 25.63 20.58
N GLU A 508 3.65 25.16 19.97
CA GLU A 508 3.65 24.40 18.71
C GLU A 508 4.24 25.21 17.54
N LEU A 509 3.99 26.52 17.52
CA LEU A 509 4.51 27.43 16.50
C LEU A 509 5.94 27.94 16.79
N GLY A 510 6.58 27.50 17.88
CA GLY A 510 7.89 28.00 18.27
C GLY A 510 7.90 29.48 18.69
N LEU A 511 6.75 30.04 19.10
CA LEU A 511 6.58 31.44 19.46
C LEU A 511 6.40 31.60 20.98
N SER A 512 6.78 32.78 21.48
CA SER A 512 6.34 33.19 22.83
C SER A 512 4.83 33.49 22.83
N ARG A 513 4.17 33.34 23.98
CA ARG A 513 2.74 33.70 24.14
C ARG A 513 2.45 35.12 23.70
N GLN A 514 3.34 36.09 24.04
CA GLN A 514 3.21 37.48 23.61
C GLN A 514 3.44 37.64 22.11
N GLY A 515 4.36 36.87 21.49
CA GLY A 515 4.58 36.85 20.06
C GLY A 515 3.33 36.43 19.31
N LEU A 516 2.69 35.31 19.75
CA LEU A 516 1.43 34.88 19.16
C LEU A 516 0.31 35.91 19.29
N LEU A 517 0.17 36.55 20.45
CA LEU A 517 -0.85 37.62 20.67
C LEU A 517 -0.63 38.80 19.72
N LYS A 518 0.62 39.27 19.54
CA LYS A 518 0.95 40.33 18.57
C LYS A 518 0.60 39.93 17.14
N MET A 519 0.89 38.67 16.74
CA MET A 519 0.54 38.17 15.42
C MET A 519 -0.97 38.08 15.23
N LEU A 520 -1.72 37.58 16.22
CA LEU A 520 -3.18 37.53 16.19
C LEU A 520 -3.80 38.93 16.05
N ALA A 521 -3.27 39.92 16.76
CA ALA A 521 -3.71 41.32 16.63
C ALA A 521 -3.40 41.88 15.23
N ARG A 522 -2.18 41.69 14.73
CA ARG A 522 -1.78 42.14 13.38
C ARG A 522 -2.65 41.53 12.27
N LEU A 523 -2.99 40.24 12.39
CA LEU A 523 -3.75 39.49 11.39
C LEU A 523 -5.27 39.60 11.57
N GLY A 524 -5.77 40.38 12.56
CA GLY A 524 -7.21 40.55 12.81
C GLY A 524 -7.90 39.31 13.37
N LEU A 525 -7.16 38.42 14.01
CA LEU A 525 -7.66 37.18 14.63
C LEU A 525 -7.79 37.28 16.16
N ALA A 526 -7.60 38.45 16.74
CA ALA A 526 -7.73 38.71 18.17
C ALA A 526 -9.22 38.82 18.54
N LYS A 527 -9.93 37.70 18.72
CA LYS A 527 -11.19 37.61 19.45
C LYS A 527 -10.99 36.94 20.80
#